data_66b74641b1f1e907a601e1790820c8fe
#
_entry.id   66b74641b1f1e907a601e1790820c8fe
#
_cell.length_a   1.000
_cell.length_b   1.000
_cell.length_c   1.000
_cell.angle_alpha   90.00
_cell.angle_beta   90.00
_cell.angle_gamma   90.00
#
_symmetry.space_group_name_H-M   'P 1'
#
loop_
_entity.id
_entity.type
_entity.pdbx_description
1 polymer ?
#
loop_
_entity_poly.entity_id
_entity_poly.type
_entity_poly.pdbx_seq_one_letter_code
_entity_poly.pdbx_strand_id
1 'polypeptide(L)'
;MQDSGDYLYREELRMPRIAAWLLLASLVVTPVFIYLAYRALPVDSTIRSYIATSPNGPAIAFTVIAVFILPELWMIHIIRTRAAVLRLSEDGVYLGATLMHTRPRVIPFSAIVSCRVLESRPPYQELQRLASDGRLWTLGNASLVELGMDDGSRFLIGTHRPDELVGAIWSRVSSSPFDSAQ
;
A
#
# COMPACT_ATOMS: atom_id res chain seq x y z
N MET A 1 -16.71 -0.49 16.61
CA MET A 1 -16.24 -1.38 17.66
C MET A 1 -14.76 -1.06 17.84
N GLN A 2 -14.42 -0.22 18.83
CA GLN A 2 -13.04 0.12 19.16
C GLN A 2 -12.52 -1.00 20.04
N ASP A 3 -11.69 -1.83 19.46
CA ASP A 3 -11.00 -2.90 20.19
C ASP A 3 -9.86 -2.24 20.97
N SER A 4 -10.11 -1.96 22.26
CA SER A 4 -9.13 -1.41 23.20
C SER A 4 -8.27 -2.52 23.81
N GLY A 5 -7.92 -3.53 23.01
CA GLY A 5 -6.96 -4.55 23.41
C GLY A 5 -5.58 -3.93 23.67
N ASP A 6 -4.91 -4.34 24.71
CA ASP A 6 -3.55 -3.96 25.10
C ASP A 6 -2.56 -4.45 24.03
N TYR A 7 -2.38 -3.65 22.98
CA TYR A 7 -1.42 -3.96 21.90
C TYR A 7 -0.03 -3.53 22.36
N LEU A 8 0.91 -4.46 22.45
CA LEU A 8 2.33 -4.20 22.74
C LEU A 8 3.00 -3.33 21.70
N TYR A 9 2.50 -3.38 20.47
CA TYR A 9 2.99 -2.61 19.35
C TYR A 9 1.87 -2.37 18.35
N ARG A 10 1.72 -1.13 17.94
CA ARG A 10 0.78 -0.73 16.88
C ARG A 10 1.41 0.34 16.03
N GLU A 11 1.44 0.11 14.73
CA GLU A 11 1.90 1.08 13.76
C GLU A 11 0.87 1.20 12.62
N GLU A 12 0.57 2.44 12.25
CA GLU A 12 -0.24 2.75 11.08
C GLU A 12 0.66 3.32 10.00
N LEU A 13 0.94 2.52 8.99
CA LEU A 13 1.69 2.95 7.81
C LEU A 13 0.74 3.66 6.86
N ARG A 14 1.00 4.94 6.62
CA ARG A 14 0.27 5.74 5.64
C ARG A 14 1.13 5.94 4.41
N MET A 15 0.49 6.02 3.25
CA MET A 15 1.20 6.38 2.02
C MET A 15 1.91 7.72 2.18
N PRO A 16 3.13 7.85 1.61
CA PRO A 16 3.88 9.09 1.69
C PRO A 16 3.07 10.25 1.09
N ARG A 17 3.11 11.40 1.75
CA ARG A 17 2.38 12.62 1.33
C ARG A 17 2.66 13.00 -0.12
N ILE A 18 3.86 12.72 -0.62
CA ILE A 18 4.26 12.96 -2.02
C ILE A 18 3.33 12.24 -3.00
N ALA A 19 2.95 10.99 -2.74
CA ALA A 19 2.03 10.26 -3.62
C ALA A 19 0.64 10.93 -3.68
N ALA A 20 0.14 11.45 -2.56
CA ALA A 20 -1.10 12.21 -2.52
C ALA A 20 -1.00 13.53 -3.29
N TRP A 21 0.14 14.24 -3.20
CA TRP A 21 0.39 15.47 -3.95
C TRP A 21 0.51 15.23 -5.45
N LEU A 22 1.18 14.15 -5.88
CA LEU A 22 1.28 13.78 -7.29
C LEU A 22 -0.10 13.48 -7.89
N LEU A 23 -0.96 12.77 -7.15
CA LEU A 23 -2.33 12.52 -7.60
C LEU A 23 -3.19 13.79 -7.63
N LEU A 24 -3.02 14.71 -6.68
CA LEU A 24 -3.69 16.00 -6.72
C LEU A 24 -3.20 16.87 -7.89
N ALA A 25 -1.91 16.80 -8.20
CA ALA A 25 -1.36 17.49 -9.36
C ALA A 25 -1.91 16.90 -10.67
N SER A 26 -2.04 15.58 -10.77
CA SER A 26 -2.60 14.94 -11.97
C SER A 26 -4.05 15.35 -12.21
N LEU A 27 -4.83 15.55 -11.16
CA LEU A 27 -6.21 16.03 -11.24
C LEU A 27 -6.34 17.41 -11.94
N VAL A 28 -5.31 18.24 -11.85
CA VAL A 28 -5.24 19.54 -12.54
C VAL A 28 -4.62 19.39 -13.92
N VAL A 29 -3.56 18.61 -14.04
CA VAL A 29 -2.82 18.44 -15.30
C VAL A 29 -3.66 17.72 -16.35
N THR A 30 -4.42 16.69 -15.96
CA THR A 30 -5.23 15.89 -16.89
C THR A 30 -6.26 16.73 -17.66
N PRO A 31 -7.13 17.53 -17.03
CA PRO A 31 -8.09 18.36 -17.78
C PRO A 31 -7.41 19.45 -18.62
N VAL A 32 -6.30 20.02 -18.15
CA VAL A 32 -5.51 20.98 -18.94
C VAL A 32 -4.95 20.30 -20.19
N PHE A 33 -4.40 19.11 -20.05
CA PHE A 33 -3.88 18.35 -21.19
C PHE A 33 -4.99 17.98 -22.19
N ILE A 34 -6.16 17.53 -21.72
CA ILE A 34 -7.32 17.24 -22.55
C ILE A 34 -7.76 18.50 -23.31
N TYR A 35 -7.81 19.64 -22.61
CA TYR A 35 -8.17 20.92 -23.25
C TYR A 35 -7.16 21.34 -24.33
N LEU A 36 -5.86 21.24 -24.04
CA LEU A 36 -4.81 21.55 -25.00
C LEU A 36 -4.84 20.60 -26.21
N ALA A 37 -5.04 19.31 -25.97
CA ALA A 37 -5.20 18.32 -27.03
C ALA A 37 -6.40 18.63 -27.92
N TYR A 38 -7.55 19.01 -27.33
CA TYR A 38 -8.71 19.46 -28.07
C TYR A 38 -8.43 20.72 -28.91
N ARG A 39 -7.68 21.68 -28.35
CA ARG A 39 -7.28 22.92 -29.06
C ARG A 39 -6.30 22.65 -30.20
N ALA A 40 -5.46 21.63 -30.07
CA ALA A 40 -4.48 21.23 -31.09
C ALA A 40 -5.11 20.47 -32.26
N LEU A 41 -6.36 19.97 -32.14
CA LEU A 41 -7.04 19.34 -33.24
C LEU A 41 -7.27 20.37 -34.38
N PRO A 42 -7.04 19.98 -35.65
CA PRO A 42 -7.39 20.83 -36.82
C PRO A 42 -8.84 21.30 -36.75
N VAL A 43 -9.08 22.53 -37.21
CA VAL A 43 -10.43 23.14 -37.13
C VAL A 43 -11.46 22.33 -37.91
N ASP A 44 -11.02 21.72 -38.99
CA ASP A 44 -11.78 20.85 -39.89
C ASP A 44 -11.83 19.38 -39.46
N SER A 45 -11.26 19.05 -38.29
CA SER A 45 -11.35 17.68 -37.78
C SER A 45 -12.81 17.31 -37.47
N THR A 46 -13.20 16.12 -37.87
CA THR A 46 -14.54 15.55 -37.64
C THR A 46 -14.91 15.56 -36.16
N ILE A 47 -13.93 15.27 -35.26
CA ILE A 47 -14.14 15.23 -33.81
C ILE A 47 -14.46 16.62 -33.27
N ARG A 48 -13.70 17.65 -33.68
CA ARG A 48 -13.89 19.02 -33.21
C ARG A 48 -15.22 19.59 -33.71
N SER A 49 -15.54 19.40 -34.99
CA SER A 49 -16.81 19.83 -35.56
C SER A 49 -18.00 19.11 -34.90
N TYR A 50 -17.88 17.81 -34.68
CA TYR A 50 -18.94 17.04 -34.03
C TYR A 50 -19.20 17.52 -32.60
N ILE A 51 -18.16 17.75 -31.78
CA ILE A 51 -18.33 18.28 -30.43
C ILE A 51 -18.93 19.69 -30.44
N ALA A 52 -18.52 20.54 -31.38
CA ALA A 52 -18.99 21.93 -31.46
C ALA A 52 -20.43 22.08 -31.99
N THR A 53 -20.87 21.22 -32.92
CA THR A 53 -22.15 21.35 -33.61
C THR A 53 -23.21 20.38 -33.10
N SER A 54 -22.82 19.28 -32.46
CA SER A 54 -23.78 18.32 -31.91
C SER A 54 -24.50 18.89 -30.68
N PRO A 55 -25.82 18.72 -30.55
CA PRO A 55 -26.57 19.07 -29.35
C PRO A 55 -26.06 18.32 -28.11
N ASN A 56 -25.42 17.18 -28.31
CA ASN A 56 -24.81 16.36 -27.25
C ASN A 56 -23.32 16.68 -27.03
N GLY A 57 -22.74 17.63 -27.74
CA GLY A 57 -21.32 18.00 -27.66
C GLY A 57 -20.83 18.24 -26.21
N PRO A 58 -21.53 19.08 -25.42
CA PRO A 58 -21.17 19.32 -24.04
C PRO A 58 -21.23 18.05 -23.18
N ALA A 59 -22.20 17.16 -23.39
CA ALA A 59 -22.32 15.90 -22.65
C ALA A 59 -21.17 14.96 -22.99
N ILE A 60 -20.76 14.90 -24.25
CA ILE A 60 -19.59 14.08 -24.67
C ILE A 60 -18.32 14.61 -24.03
N ALA A 61 -18.08 15.95 -24.08
CA ALA A 61 -16.93 16.55 -23.44
C ALA A 61 -16.88 16.27 -21.92
N PHE A 62 -18.03 16.41 -21.25
CA PHE A 62 -18.15 16.09 -19.83
C PHE A 62 -17.88 14.62 -19.54
N THR A 63 -18.41 13.70 -20.36
CA THR A 63 -18.17 12.25 -20.21
C THR A 63 -16.70 11.91 -20.35
N VAL A 64 -16.02 12.49 -21.34
CA VAL A 64 -14.56 12.27 -21.51
C VAL A 64 -13.79 12.74 -20.28
N ILE A 65 -14.08 13.94 -19.78
CA ILE A 65 -13.44 14.46 -18.56
C ILE A 65 -13.73 13.55 -17.35
N ALA A 66 -14.98 13.12 -17.18
CA ALA A 66 -15.40 12.29 -16.07
C ALA A 66 -14.69 10.91 -16.06
N VAL A 67 -14.53 10.30 -17.24
CA VAL A 67 -13.82 9.01 -17.39
C VAL A 67 -12.36 9.08 -16.89
N PHE A 68 -11.71 10.22 -17.02
CA PHE A 68 -10.35 10.41 -16.53
C PHE A 68 -10.30 10.84 -15.05
N ILE A 69 -11.19 11.71 -14.62
CA ILE A 69 -11.17 12.27 -13.26
C ILE A 69 -11.71 11.29 -12.21
N LEU A 70 -12.76 10.53 -12.52
CA LEU A 70 -13.38 9.64 -11.53
C LEU A 70 -12.42 8.55 -11.00
N PRO A 71 -11.60 7.86 -11.82
CA PRO A 71 -10.61 6.92 -11.33
C PRO A 71 -9.54 7.58 -10.44
N GLU A 72 -9.13 8.81 -10.75
CA GLU A 72 -8.16 9.55 -9.93
C GLU A 72 -8.74 9.89 -8.55
N LEU A 73 -9.97 10.41 -8.50
CA LEU A 73 -10.68 10.67 -7.24
C LEU A 73 -10.88 9.39 -6.42
N TRP A 74 -11.23 8.29 -7.08
CA TRP A 74 -11.37 6.98 -6.46
C TRP A 74 -10.04 6.50 -5.87
N MET A 75 -8.94 6.65 -6.61
CA MET A 75 -7.61 6.29 -6.14
C MET A 75 -7.18 7.13 -4.94
N ILE A 76 -7.42 8.45 -4.96
CA ILE A 76 -7.16 9.36 -3.84
C ILE A 76 -7.97 8.94 -2.61
N HIS A 77 -9.24 8.59 -2.80
CA HIS A 77 -10.10 8.11 -1.72
C HIS A 77 -9.55 6.82 -1.09
N ILE A 78 -9.18 5.83 -1.92
CA ILE A 78 -8.59 4.58 -1.44
C ILE A 78 -7.30 4.83 -0.65
N ILE A 79 -6.40 5.69 -1.17
CA ILE A 79 -5.13 6.00 -0.51
C ILE A 79 -5.34 6.70 0.84
N ARG A 80 -6.34 7.58 0.94
CA ARG A 80 -6.65 8.29 2.19
C ARG A 80 -7.32 7.40 3.23
N THR A 81 -8.15 6.46 2.80
CA THR A 81 -8.97 5.65 3.73
C THR A 81 -8.26 4.37 4.16
N ARG A 82 -7.31 3.86 3.40
CA ARG A 82 -6.62 2.61 3.70
C ARG A 82 -5.23 2.87 4.30
N ALA A 83 -5.17 2.91 5.62
CA ALA A 83 -3.91 2.78 6.34
C ALA A 83 -3.57 1.29 6.48
N ALA A 84 -2.32 0.92 6.20
CA ALA A 84 -1.85 -0.40 6.56
C ALA A 84 -1.59 -0.45 8.06
N VAL A 85 -2.18 -1.39 8.74
CA VAL A 85 -2.06 -1.53 10.20
C VAL A 85 -1.20 -2.73 10.52
N LEU A 86 -0.11 -2.50 11.23
CA LEU A 86 0.74 -3.51 11.82
C LEU A 86 0.48 -3.55 13.33
N ARG A 87 0.11 -4.70 13.86
CA ARG A 87 -0.16 -4.90 15.30
C ARG A 87 0.50 -6.17 15.77
N LEU A 88 1.01 -6.15 17.00
CA LEU A 88 1.36 -7.36 17.73
C LEU A 88 0.20 -7.68 18.67
N SER A 89 -0.44 -8.81 18.44
CA SER A 89 -1.43 -9.42 19.33
C SER A 89 -0.77 -10.50 20.20
N GLU A 90 -1.52 -11.09 21.09
CA GLU A 90 -1.02 -12.23 21.91
C GLU A 90 -0.67 -13.44 21.04
N ASP A 91 -1.37 -13.65 19.93
CA ASP A 91 -1.23 -14.81 19.06
C ASP A 91 -0.15 -14.64 17.98
N GLY A 92 0.26 -13.41 17.67
CA GLY A 92 1.22 -13.18 16.58
C GLY A 92 1.23 -11.77 16.03
N VAL A 93 1.91 -11.65 14.89
CA VAL A 93 2.02 -10.42 14.11
C VAL A 93 0.81 -10.29 13.19
N TYR A 94 -0.06 -9.33 13.47
CA TYR A 94 -1.21 -9.02 12.64
C TYR A 94 -0.85 -7.98 11.59
N LEU A 95 -1.03 -8.35 10.34
CA LEU A 95 -0.84 -7.50 9.17
C LEU A 95 -2.19 -7.15 8.59
N GLY A 96 -2.59 -5.89 8.74
CA GLY A 96 -3.85 -5.38 8.19
C GLY A 96 -3.84 -5.35 6.67
N ALA A 97 -5.03 -5.22 6.08
CA ALA A 97 -5.17 -5.09 4.63
C ALA A 97 -4.43 -3.86 4.10
N THR A 98 -3.73 -4.03 2.97
CA THR A 98 -3.07 -2.96 2.22
C THR A 98 -3.70 -2.81 0.85
N LEU A 99 -3.24 -1.84 0.04
CA LEU A 99 -3.62 -1.73 -1.37
C LEU A 99 -3.24 -2.97 -2.19
N MET A 100 -2.14 -3.64 -1.82
CA MET A 100 -1.64 -4.84 -2.50
C MET A 100 -2.21 -6.12 -1.90
N HIS A 101 -2.56 -6.11 -0.61
CA HIS A 101 -3.05 -7.28 0.12
C HIS A 101 -4.42 -6.96 0.70
N THR A 102 -5.46 -7.47 0.06
CA THR A 102 -6.85 -7.22 0.44
C THR A 102 -7.30 -8.00 1.67
N ARG A 103 -6.57 -9.04 2.07
CA ARG A 103 -6.88 -9.86 3.23
C ARG A 103 -5.90 -9.61 4.36
N PRO A 104 -6.39 -9.41 5.59
CA PRO A 104 -5.52 -9.38 6.75
C PRO A 104 -4.85 -10.75 6.95
N ARG A 105 -3.63 -10.73 7.46
CA ARG A 105 -2.86 -11.95 7.74
C ARG A 105 -2.34 -11.89 9.17
N VAL A 106 -2.36 -13.04 9.83
CA VAL A 106 -1.71 -13.23 11.13
C VAL A 106 -0.54 -14.18 10.92
N ILE A 107 0.63 -13.79 11.42
CA ILE A 107 1.82 -14.62 11.46
C ILE A 107 2.00 -15.03 12.93
N PRO A 108 1.77 -16.30 13.29
CA PRO A 108 1.88 -16.74 14.67
C PRO A 108 3.34 -16.67 15.13
N PHE A 109 3.57 -16.30 16.40
CA PHE A 109 4.93 -16.25 16.95
C PHE A 109 5.62 -17.62 16.92
N SER A 110 4.86 -18.70 17.07
CA SER A 110 5.38 -20.07 16.99
C SER A 110 6.01 -20.43 15.64
N ALA A 111 5.63 -19.74 14.57
CA ALA A 111 6.20 -19.95 13.24
C ALA A 111 7.42 -19.05 12.97
N ILE A 112 7.77 -18.12 13.88
CA ILE A 112 8.89 -17.21 13.71
C ILE A 112 10.12 -17.79 14.40
N VAL A 113 11.13 -18.14 13.59
CA VAL A 113 12.42 -18.69 14.07
C VAL A 113 13.47 -17.60 14.22
N SER A 114 13.42 -16.57 13.36
CA SER A 114 14.36 -15.46 13.41
C SER A 114 13.69 -14.15 13.03
N CYS A 115 14.22 -13.06 13.61
CA CYS A 115 13.75 -11.71 13.32
C CYS A 115 14.94 -10.77 13.31
N ARG A 116 15.14 -10.00 12.23
CA ARG A 116 16.23 -9.04 12.12
C ARG A 116 15.88 -7.84 11.25
N VAL A 117 16.49 -6.71 11.54
CA VAL A 117 16.45 -5.54 10.66
C VAL A 117 17.36 -5.79 9.46
N LEU A 118 16.87 -5.50 8.25
CA LEU A 118 17.71 -5.54 7.06
C LEU A 118 18.47 -4.22 6.92
N GLU A 119 19.81 -4.30 6.93
CA GLU A 119 20.70 -3.14 6.73
C GLU A 119 20.59 -2.59 5.29
N SER A 120 20.38 -3.47 4.33
CA SER A 120 20.27 -3.10 2.92
C SER A 120 18.97 -3.62 2.31
N ARG A 121 18.39 -2.81 1.44
CA ARG A 121 17.15 -3.19 0.75
C ARG A 121 17.46 -4.26 -0.31
N PRO A 122 16.70 -5.37 -0.33
CA PRO A 122 16.86 -6.39 -1.36
C PRO A 122 16.67 -5.82 -2.79
N PRO A 123 17.27 -6.45 -3.80
CA PRO A 123 17.06 -6.06 -5.20
C PRO A 123 15.59 -6.05 -5.57
N TYR A 124 15.21 -5.16 -6.49
CA TYR A 124 13.79 -5.01 -6.91
C TYR A 124 13.15 -6.32 -7.36
N GLN A 125 13.88 -7.16 -8.08
CA GLN A 125 13.38 -8.46 -8.55
C GLN A 125 13.00 -9.40 -7.40
N GLU A 126 13.80 -9.41 -6.33
CA GLU A 126 13.52 -10.22 -5.13
C GLU A 126 12.30 -9.69 -4.39
N LEU A 127 12.19 -8.37 -4.23
CA LEU A 127 11.01 -7.74 -3.62
C LEU A 127 9.74 -8.04 -4.43
N GLN A 128 9.82 -8.00 -5.75
CA GLN A 128 8.69 -8.32 -6.62
C GLN A 128 8.26 -9.78 -6.48
N ARG A 129 9.23 -10.71 -6.40
CA ARG A 129 8.95 -12.13 -6.16
C ARG A 129 8.29 -12.35 -4.79
N LEU A 130 8.84 -11.76 -3.73
CA LEU A 130 8.25 -11.86 -2.39
C LEU A 130 6.85 -11.24 -2.32
N ALA A 131 6.61 -10.16 -3.05
CA ALA A 131 5.29 -9.55 -3.16
C ALA A 131 4.29 -10.46 -3.89
N SER A 132 4.69 -11.11 -4.99
CA SER A 132 3.84 -12.07 -5.72
C SER A 132 3.51 -13.30 -4.87
N ASP A 133 4.45 -13.75 -4.04
CA ASP A 133 4.26 -14.87 -3.11
C ASP A 133 3.47 -14.47 -1.85
N GLY A 134 3.07 -13.19 -1.72
CA GLY A 134 2.40 -12.67 -0.54
C GLY A 134 3.30 -12.61 0.71
N ARG A 135 4.62 -12.62 0.54
CA ARG A 135 5.63 -12.61 1.61
C ARG A 135 6.30 -11.25 1.84
N LEU A 136 5.80 -10.22 1.18
CA LEU A 136 6.21 -8.84 1.39
C LEU A 136 5.02 -8.01 1.84
N TRP A 137 5.13 -7.39 3.00
CA TRP A 137 4.15 -6.44 3.50
C TRP A 137 4.85 -5.11 3.81
N THR A 138 4.68 -4.13 2.94
CA THR A 138 5.32 -2.82 3.10
C THR A 138 4.52 -1.73 2.41
N LEU A 139 4.68 -0.49 2.88
CA LEU A 139 4.20 0.72 2.24
C LEU A 139 5.35 1.73 2.11
N GLY A 140 5.65 2.09 0.88
CA GLY A 140 6.64 3.13 0.58
C GLY A 140 8.08 2.76 0.94
N ASN A 141 8.82 3.73 1.51
CA ASN A 141 10.25 3.63 1.81
C ASN A 141 10.53 3.23 3.27
N ALA A 142 9.67 2.44 3.89
CA ALA A 142 9.89 1.94 5.24
C ALA A 142 11.13 1.02 5.30
N SER A 143 11.78 0.99 6.45
CA SER A 143 12.82 0.00 6.75
C SER A 143 12.21 -1.40 6.74
N LEU A 144 12.98 -2.40 6.35
CA LEU A 144 12.51 -3.77 6.25
C LEU A 144 13.01 -4.60 7.43
N VAL A 145 12.08 -5.33 8.04
CA VAL A 145 12.36 -6.37 9.03
C VAL A 145 12.11 -7.71 8.37
N GLU A 146 13.09 -8.59 8.44
CA GLU A 146 13.01 -9.96 7.93
C GLU A 146 12.59 -10.89 9.07
N LEU A 147 11.53 -11.65 8.82
CA LEU A 147 11.12 -12.78 9.64
C LEU A 147 11.52 -14.07 8.92
N GLY A 148 12.34 -14.88 9.56
CA GLY A 148 12.59 -16.26 9.16
C GLY A 148 11.53 -17.16 9.77
N MET A 149 10.91 -17.99 8.93
CA MET A 149 9.82 -18.87 9.31
C MET A 149 10.33 -20.29 9.53
N ASP A 150 9.61 -21.08 10.30
CA ASP A 150 9.90 -22.50 10.60
C ASP A 150 9.93 -23.39 9.35
N ASP A 151 9.18 -23.03 8.31
CA ASP A 151 9.17 -23.69 7.00
C ASP A 151 10.38 -23.32 6.13
N GLY A 152 11.34 -22.56 6.65
CA GLY A 152 12.50 -22.03 5.93
C GLY A 152 12.17 -20.86 4.99
N SER A 153 10.93 -20.41 4.95
CA SER A 153 10.56 -19.25 4.17
C SER A 153 10.93 -17.93 4.86
N ARG A 154 11.01 -16.85 4.07
CA ARG A 154 11.27 -15.49 4.57
C ARG A 154 10.05 -14.62 4.34
N PHE A 155 9.74 -13.78 5.30
CA PHE A 155 8.70 -12.76 5.21
C PHE A 155 9.29 -11.39 5.52
N LEU A 156 9.00 -10.38 4.69
CA LEU A 156 9.49 -9.02 4.88
C LEU A 156 8.37 -8.08 5.31
N ILE A 157 8.62 -7.36 6.39
CA ILE A 157 7.69 -6.36 6.93
C ILE A 157 8.33 -4.98 6.86
N GLY A 158 7.64 -4.03 6.23
CA GLY A 158 8.02 -2.62 6.24
C GLY A 158 7.53 -1.92 7.50
N THR A 159 8.41 -1.20 8.17
CA THR A 159 8.12 -0.44 9.39
C THR A 159 8.97 0.83 9.47
N HIS A 160 8.49 1.85 10.16
CA HIS A 160 9.26 3.05 10.49
C HIS A 160 10.01 2.93 11.82
N ARG A 161 9.71 1.89 12.60
CA ARG A 161 10.32 1.61 13.91
C ARG A 161 10.85 0.17 13.98
N PRO A 162 11.90 -0.15 13.16
CA PRO A 162 12.34 -1.52 12.99
C PRO A 162 12.86 -2.15 14.30
N ASP A 163 13.64 -1.40 15.09
CA ASP A 163 14.24 -1.91 16.33
C ASP A 163 13.18 -2.19 17.40
N GLU A 164 12.16 -1.33 17.50
CA GLU A 164 11.04 -1.55 18.42
C GLU A 164 10.23 -2.79 18.01
N LEU A 165 9.99 -2.96 16.70
CA LEU A 165 9.27 -4.13 16.19
C LEU A 165 10.04 -5.42 16.50
N VAL A 166 11.33 -5.45 16.20
CA VAL A 166 12.20 -6.62 16.47
C VAL A 166 12.24 -6.93 17.97
N GLY A 167 12.45 -5.93 18.81
CA GLY A 167 12.43 -6.10 20.27
C GLY A 167 11.09 -6.63 20.78
N ALA A 168 9.97 -6.11 20.28
CA ALA A 168 8.65 -6.55 20.67
C ALA A 168 8.34 -7.99 20.21
N ILE A 169 8.81 -8.42 19.03
CA ILE A 169 8.66 -9.79 18.54
C ILE A 169 9.52 -10.73 19.41
N TRP A 170 10.79 -10.39 19.64
CA TRP A 170 11.69 -11.24 20.45
C TRP A 170 11.21 -11.43 21.88
N SER A 171 10.65 -10.42 22.51
CA SER A 171 10.09 -10.54 23.85
C SER A 171 8.97 -11.58 23.94
N ARG A 172 8.26 -11.84 22.85
CA ARG A 172 7.18 -12.83 22.78
C ARG A 172 7.65 -14.21 22.33
N VAL A 173 8.57 -14.29 21.37
CA VAL A 173 9.17 -15.55 20.94
C VAL A 173 9.94 -16.19 22.09
N SER A 174 10.73 -15.40 22.85
CA SER A 174 11.49 -15.86 23.99
C SER A 174 10.65 -16.22 25.22
N SER A 175 9.44 -15.69 25.35
CA SER A 175 8.52 -16.01 26.46
C SER A 175 7.58 -17.18 26.12
N SER A 176 7.68 -17.75 24.94
CA SER A 176 6.89 -18.93 24.57
C SER A 176 7.42 -20.16 25.30
N PRO A 177 6.57 -20.93 26.02
CA PRO A 177 7.00 -22.01 26.94
C PRO A 177 7.55 -23.27 26.25
N PHE A 178 8.02 -23.17 25.01
CA PHE A 178 8.58 -24.32 24.27
C PHE A 178 9.99 -24.75 24.74
N ASP A 179 10.67 -23.93 25.57
CA ASP A 179 12.04 -24.22 26.03
C ASP A 179 12.12 -25.04 27.34
N SER A 180 10.98 -25.51 27.87
CA SER A 180 10.95 -26.30 29.13
C SER A 180 10.86 -27.82 28.93
N ALA A 181 11.07 -28.32 27.70
CA ALA A 181 11.05 -29.75 27.37
C ALA A 181 12.35 -30.21 26.69
N GLN A 182 13.49 -30.00 27.36
CA GLN A 182 14.74 -30.76 27.12
C GLN A 182 15.21 -31.43 28.39
#